data_49e634c1a96f8a1208609378ac919aff
#
_entry.id   49e634c1a96f8a1208609378ac919aff
#
_cell.length_a   1.000
_cell.length_b   1.000
_cell.length_c   1.000
_cell.angle_alpha   90.00
_cell.angle_beta   90.00
_cell.angle_gamma   90.00
#
_symmetry.space_group_name_H-M   'P 1'
#
loop_
_entity.id
_entity.type
_entity.pdbx_description
1 polymer ?
#
loop_
_entity_poly.entity_id
_entity_poly.type
_entity_poly.pdbx_seq_one_letter_code
_entity_poly.pdbx_strand_id
1 'polypeptide(L)'
;MARFIFITGGVVSSLGKGLASAALGALLQARGYSVRLRKLDPYLNVDPGTMSPFEHGEVFVTDDGAETDLDLGHYERFTGVPACKTDSVSSGRIYSDVLEKERRGDYLGKTIQVIPHVTNQIKDFIRIGEDDVDFMLCEIGGTVGDIEGLPFFEAIRQFGQDKPRGQCLYMHLTLLPFIKASGELKTKPTQHSVKEMRSIGLAPDILVCRSEGPIPEKERAKLALFCNVRPESVIAAQDLSSIYDAPLAYHREGLDQAVLDAFQISPAPRPDLTKWEDVSDRVHNPEGDVKIAIVGKYTQLEDAYKSIAEALTHGGMANRVKVKVEWVDAEIFDTEDPAPYLEGFNAILVPGGFGERGTEGKIKAAQFARERKVPYLGICLGMQMAVIEAARNVAGVKTAGSEEFDHEAGKKRFEPVVYHLKEWVQGNYKVKRGVGDDKGGTMRLGAYDAMLTEGSKVADVYGSRQIEERHRHRYEVDIKYREQLEDCGLRFSGMSPDGRLPEIVEWTDHPWFIGVQFHPELKSKPFAPHPLFKDFVRAAKETSRLV
;
A
#
# COMPACT_ATOMS: atom_id res chain seq x y z
N MET A 1 22.16 17.22 8.68
CA MET A 1 20.92 17.45 9.48
C MET A 1 19.78 17.74 8.52
N ALA A 2 18.73 16.95 8.54
CA ALA A 2 17.60 17.03 7.60
C ALA A 2 16.84 18.35 7.67
N ARG A 3 16.24 18.74 6.54
CA ARG A 3 15.15 19.72 6.47
C ARG A 3 13.81 19.00 6.58
N PHE A 4 12.89 19.55 7.36
CA PHE A 4 11.61 18.92 7.64
C PHE A 4 10.49 19.61 6.86
N ILE A 5 9.65 18.81 6.21
CA ILE A 5 8.45 19.26 5.52
C ILE A 5 7.26 18.60 6.20
N PHE A 6 6.46 19.37 6.91
CA PHE A 6 5.23 18.89 7.53
C PHE A 6 4.05 19.08 6.59
N ILE A 7 3.43 17.97 6.19
CA ILE A 7 2.31 17.96 5.23
C ILE A 7 1.02 17.77 6.02
N THR A 8 0.14 18.75 5.94
CA THR A 8 -1.14 18.79 6.64
C THR A 8 -2.29 18.92 5.66
N GLY A 9 -3.50 18.56 6.06
CA GLY A 9 -4.69 18.70 5.23
C GLY A 9 -5.83 19.40 5.95
N GLY A 10 -6.70 20.02 5.17
CA GLY A 10 -7.90 20.65 5.71
C GLY A 10 -9.07 20.58 4.74
N VAL A 11 -10.24 20.98 5.21
CA VAL A 11 -11.53 20.99 4.50
C VAL A 11 -12.21 19.62 4.49
N VAL A 12 -11.58 18.60 3.90
CA VAL A 12 -12.12 17.22 3.79
C VAL A 12 -10.99 16.19 3.85
N SER A 13 -11.34 14.93 4.16
CA SER A 13 -10.45 13.79 4.02
C SER A 13 -10.19 13.45 2.52
N SER A 14 -9.28 12.53 2.26
CA SER A 14 -9.00 12.01 0.90
C SER A 14 -8.60 13.09 -0.13
N LEU A 15 -7.97 14.19 0.33
CA LEU A 15 -7.44 15.25 -0.54
C LEU A 15 -6.23 14.81 -1.39
N GLY A 16 -5.64 13.64 -1.08
CA GLY A 16 -4.44 13.15 -1.74
C GLY A 16 -3.15 13.61 -1.09
N LYS A 17 -3.12 13.79 0.25
CA LYS A 17 -1.88 14.10 1.00
C LYS A 17 -0.78 13.08 0.71
N GLY A 18 -1.08 11.77 0.79
CA GLY A 18 -0.13 10.69 0.53
C GLY A 18 0.49 10.79 -0.86
N LEU A 19 -0.35 11.02 -1.87
CA LEU A 19 0.12 11.21 -3.25
C LEU A 19 0.99 12.47 -3.41
N ALA A 20 0.57 13.59 -2.81
CA ALA A 20 1.34 14.83 -2.89
C ALA A 20 2.69 14.70 -2.15
N SER A 21 2.70 14.02 -1.00
CA SER A 21 3.92 13.70 -0.24
C SER A 21 4.88 12.83 -1.07
N ALA A 22 4.35 11.75 -1.66
CA ALA A 22 5.12 10.83 -2.50
C ALA A 22 5.70 11.52 -3.75
N ALA A 23 4.87 12.32 -4.45
CA ALA A 23 5.28 13.06 -5.64
C ALA A 23 6.35 14.11 -5.31
N LEU A 24 6.20 14.85 -4.20
CA LEU A 24 7.23 15.80 -3.75
C LEU A 24 8.53 15.08 -3.38
N GLY A 25 8.45 13.93 -2.69
CA GLY A 25 9.62 13.10 -2.41
C GLY A 25 10.36 12.69 -3.67
N ALA A 26 9.62 12.23 -4.69
CA ALA A 26 10.18 11.87 -5.99
C ALA A 26 10.83 13.07 -6.72
N LEU A 27 10.22 14.25 -6.64
CA LEU A 27 10.76 15.48 -7.24
C LEU A 27 12.07 15.93 -6.56
N LEU A 28 12.13 15.84 -5.23
CA LEU A 28 13.36 16.15 -4.49
C LEU A 28 14.48 15.15 -4.83
N GLN A 29 14.16 13.86 -4.99
CA GLN A 29 15.11 12.86 -5.49
C GLN A 29 15.56 13.15 -6.92
N ALA A 30 14.67 13.55 -7.81
CA ALA A 30 15.01 13.97 -9.17
C ALA A 30 15.99 15.15 -9.20
N ARG A 31 16.01 15.97 -8.16
CA ARG A 31 16.99 17.05 -7.94
C ARG A 31 18.27 16.59 -7.23
N GLY A 32 18.41 15.30 -6.90
CA GLY A 32 19.60 14.71 -6.30
C GLY A 32 19.62 14.68 -4.77
N TYR A 33 18.50 14.97 -4.10
CA TYR A 33 18.41 14.93 -2.64
C TYR A 33 17.97 13.56 -2.14
N SER A 34 18.48 13.14 -1.00
CA SER A 34 17.99 11.99 -0.25
C SER A 34 16.73 12.37 0.55
N VAL A 35 15.71 11.49 0.51
CA VAL A 35 14.43 11.74 1.14
C VAL A 35 13.97 10.56 1.99
N ARG A 36 13.21 10.85 3.05
CA ARG A 36 12.42 9.87 3.80
C ARG A 36 11.04 10.42 4.08
N LEU A 37 10.02 9.56 3.95
CA LEU A 37 8.64 9.93 4.20
C LEU A 37 8.13 9.24 5.45
N ARG A 38 7.27 9.93 6.21
CA ARG A 38 6.65 9.43 7.43
C ARG A 38 5.17 9.75 7.47
N LYS A 39 4.43 8.82 8.04
CA LYS A 39 2.99 8.94 8.29
C LYS A 39 2.75 9.01 9.80
N LEU A 40 2.00 10.02 10.22
CA LEU A 40 1.56 10.20 11.61
C LEU A 40 0.03 10.22 11.62
N ASP A 41 -0.59 9.14 12.11
CA ASP A 41 -2.03 8.94 12.05
C ASP A 41 -2.71 9.21 13.40
N PRO A 42 -3.78 10.04 13.44
CA PRO A 42 -4.39 10.46 14.70
C PRO A 42 -5.33 9.43 15.33
N TYR A 43 -5.63 8.29 14.68
CA TYR A 43 -6.51 7.28 15.26
C TYR A 43 -5.87 6.56 16.47
N LEU A 44 -6.74 5.99 17.35
CA LEU A 44 -6.32 5.31 18.59
C LEU A 44 -6.01 3.82 18.43
N ASN A 45 -6.18 3.24 17.26
CA ASN A 45 -5.69 1.90 16.99
C ASN A 45 -4.16 1.88 17.08
N VAL A 46 -3.57 0.83 17.64
CA VAL A 46 -2.11 0.70 17.75
C VAL A 46 -1.48 0.61 16.37
N ASP A 47 -2.13 -0.14 15.48
CA ASP A 47 -1.83 -0.27 14.07
C ASP A 47 -3.11 -0.57 13.26
N PRO A 48 -3.10 -0.51 11.93
CA PRO A 48 -4.29 -0.79 11.10
C PRO A 48 -4.58 -2.29 10.91
N GLY A 49 -3.76 -3.20 11.41
CA GLY A 49 -3.84 -4.64 11.14
C GLY A 49 -5.16 -5.31 11.50
N THR A 50 -5.90 -4.76 12.48
CA THR A 50 -7.23 -5.26 12.89
C THR A 50 -8.38 -4.40 12.36
N MET A 51 -8.10 -3.33 11.61
CA MET A 51 -9.13 -2.45 11.06
C MET A 51 -9.82 -3.08 9.86
N SER A 52 -11.08 -2.72 9.66
CA SER A 52 -11.83 -3.15 8.48
C SER A 52 -11.29 -2.46 7.22
N PRO A 53 -11.09 -3.18 6.10
CA PRO A 53 -10.75 -2.55 4.83
C PRO A 53 -11.78 -1.52 4.34
N PHE A 54 -13.04 -1.63 4.76
CA PHE A 54 -14.08 -0.64 4.46
C PHE A 54 -13.85 0.71 5.15
N GLU A 55 -13.20 0.71 6.32
CA GLU A 55 -12.94 1.92 7.11
C GLU A 55 -11.59 2.55 6.76
N HIS A 56 -10.60 1.72 6.44
CA HIS A 56 -9.20 2.15 6.38
C HIS A 56 -8.53 1.88 5.02
N GLY A 57 -9.14 1.08 4.16
CA GLY A 57 -8.50 0.61 2.93
C GLY A 57 -7.54 -0.56 3.19
N GLU A 58 -6.58 -0.72 2.29
CA GLU A 58 -5.56 -1.78 2.36
C GLU A 58 -4.60 -1.56 3.54
N VAL A 59 -4.23 -2.66 4.19
CA VAL A 59 -3.12 -2.67 5.15
C VAL A 59 -1.83 -2.97 4.38
N PHE A 60 -0.93 -1.98 4.33
CA PHE A 60 0.37 -2.13 3.71
C PHE A 60 1.37 -2.71 4.71
N VAL A 61 2.19 -3.69 4.28
CA VAL A 61 3.18 -4.35 5.14
C VAL A 61 4.58 -4.02 4.67
N THR A 62 5.44 -3.61 5.61
CA THR A 62 6.86 -3.31 5.38
C THR A 62 7.73 -4.57 5.45
N ASP A 63 8.98 -4.48 4.97
CA ASP A 63 9.92 -5.61 5.03
C ASP A 63 10.21 -6.05 6.48
N ASP A 64 10.27 -5.11 7.43
CA ASP A 64 10.48 -5.40 8.85
C ASP A 64 9.18 -5.76 9.62
N GLY A 65 8.06 -5.97 8.90
CA GLY A 65 6.82 -6.53 9.43
C GLY A 65 5.94 -5.53 10.19
N ALA A 66 5.96 -4.25 9.84
CA ALA A 66 4.94 -3.32 10.29
C ALA A 66 3.68 -3.41 9.42
N GLU A 67 2.52 -3.45 10.05
CA GLU A 67 1.23 -3.19 9.42
C GLU A 67 0.96 -1.68 9.45
N THR A 68 0.77 -1.09 8.29
CA THR A 68 0.73 0.37 8.14
C THR A 68 -0.40 0.83 7.21
N ASP A 69 -0.62 2.14 7.18
CA ASP A 69 -1.53 2.79 6.25
C ASP A 69 -1.10 2.59 4.78
N LEU A 70 -2.06 2.57 3.87
CA LEU A 70 -1.84 2.42 2.43
C LEU A 70 -0.94 3.50 1.81
N ASP A 71 -0.84 4.67 2.45
CA ASP A 71 0.00 5.78 1.97
C ASP A 71 1.48 5.39 1.92
N LEU A 72 1.95 4.48 2.79
CA LEU A 72 3.33 3.99 2.73
C LEU A 72 3.61 3.25 1.42
N GLY A 73 2.62 2.60 0.85
CA GLY A 73 2.71 2.03 -0.48
C GLY A 73 2.95 3.09 -1.56
N HIS A 74 2.28 4.25 -1.48
CA HIS A 74 2.56 5.37 -2.37
C HIS A 74 3.98 5.89 -2.18
N TYR A 75 4.44 6.03 -0.92
CA TYR A 75 5.80 6.49 -0.64
C TYR A 75 6.85 5.59 -1.28
N GLU A 76 6.74 4.27 -1.10
CA GLU A 76 7.67 3.31 -1.71
C GLU A 76 7.60 3.30 -3.24
N ARG A 77 6.40 3.34 -3.82
CA ARG A 77 6.21 3.30 -5.29
C ARG A 77 6.84 4.51 -5.97
N PHE A 78 6.75 5.68 -5.36
CA PHE A 78 7.26 6.93 -5.95
C PHE A 78 8.75 7.17 -5.70
N THR A 79 9.22 6.89 -4.48
CA THR A 79 10.61 7.17 -4.11
C THR A 79 11.56 5.99 -4.31
N GLY A 80 11.02 4.77 -4.38
CA GLY A 80 11.83 3.55 -4.38
C GLY A 80 12.44 3.23 -3.01
N VAL A 81 12.32 4.11 -2.01
CA VAL A 81 12.86 3.91 -0.66
C VAL A 81 11.95 2.96 0.13
N PRO A 82 12.45 1.81 0.61
CA PRO A 82 11.64 0.90 1.42
C PRO A 82 11.20 1.56 2.71
N ALA A 83 9.90 1.47 3.03
CA ALA A 83 9.37 1.91 4.29
C ALA A 83 9.68 0.89 5.40
N CYS A 84 9.74 1.36 6.64
CA CYS A 84 9.99 0.53 7.80
C CYS A 84 9.12 0.96 9.01
N LYS A 85 9.21 0.22 10.11
CA LYS A 85 8.45 0.46 11.36
C LYS A 85 8.54 1.89 11.89
N THR A 86 9.64 2.58 11.59
CA THR A 86 9.87 3.96 12.02
C THR A 86 9.29 5.01 11.06
N ASP A 87 8.59 4.59 10.00
CA ASP A 87 7.99 5.50 9.04
C ASP A 87 6.47 5.66 9.22
N SER A 88 5.86 4.91 10.14
CA SER A 88 4.45 5.07 10.49
C SER A 88 4.24 4.97 11.99
N VAL A 89 3.43 5.87 12.54
CA VAL A 89 3.00 5.84 13.94
C VAL A 89 1.58 6.35 14.09
N SER A 90 0.78 5.64 14.90
CA SER A 90 -0.56 6.07 15.30
C SER A 90 -0.55 6.77 16.66
N SER A 91 -1.61 7.55 16.94
CA SER A 91 -1.86 8.05 18.30
C SER A 91 -1.88 6.91 19.31
N GLY A 92 -2.57 5.80 18.98
CA GLY A 92 -2.66 4.64 19.88
C GLY A 92 -1.30 4.12 20.30
N ARG A 93 -0.36 3.98 19.37
CA ARG A 93 1.00 3.57 19.69
C ARG A 93 1.75 4.59 20.53
N ILE A 94 1.67 5.88 20.20
CA ILE A 94 2.30 6.96 20.99
C ILE A 94 1.80 6.95 22.43
N TYR A 95 0.47 6.85 22.62
CA TYR A 95 -0.11 6.80 23.98
C TYR A 95 0.28 5.52 24.73
N SER A 96 0.29 4.36 24.05
CA SER A 96 0.74 3.10 24.64
C SER A 96 2.17 3.20 25.16
N ASP A 97 3.10 3.72 24.33
CA ASP A 97 4.51 3.90 24.70
C ASP A 97 4.66 4.83 25.92
N VAL A 98 3.89 5.93 25.97
CA VAL A 98 3.91 6.87 27.11
C VAL A 98 3.38 6.21 28.39
N LEU A 99 2.27 5.46 28.30
CA LEU A 99 1.68 4.76 29.45
C LEU A 99 2.58 3.62 29.94
N GLU A 100 3.23 2.89 29.05
CA GLU A 100 4.21 1.85 29.43
C GLU A 100 5.42 2.46 30.16
N LYS A 101 5.95 3.59 29.68
CA LYS A 101 7.02 4.33 30.35
C LYS A 101 6.58 4.80 31.75
N GLU A 102 5.35 5.27 31.89
CA GLU A 102 4.79 5.67 33.18
C GLU A 102 4.76 4.47 34.15
N ARG A 103 4.23 3.32 33.70
CA ARG A 103 4.15 2.10 34.52
C ARG A 103 5.51 1.55 34.92
N ARG A 104 6.53 1.70 34.08
CA ARG A 104 7.90 1.33 34.44
C ARG A 104 8.59 2.31 35.40
N GLY A 105 7.99 3.49 35.63
CA GLY A 105 8.56 4.53 36.51
C GLY A 105 9.58 5.43 35.83
N ASP A 106 9.68 5.45 34.51
CA ASP A 106 10.68 6.22 33.75
C ASP A 106 10.51 7.73 33.95
N TYR A 107 9.35 8.19 34.37
CA TYR A 107 9.08 9.60 34.66
C TYR A 107 9.29 10.02 36.12
N LEU A 108 9.79 9.13 36.96
CA LEU A 108 10.20 9.43 38.35
C LEU A 108 9.09 10.10 39.21
N GLY A 109 7.84 9.66 39.06
CA GLY A 109 6.69 10.14 39.82
C GLY A 109 6.11 11.49 39.36
N LYS A 110 6.51 12.02 38.20
CA LYS A 110 5.92 13.23 37.62
C LYS A 110 4.50 12.98 37.16
N THR A 111 3.66 14.01 37.21
CA THR A 111 2.35 13.99 36.55
C THR A 111 2.54 13.97 35.02
N ILE A 112 1.97 12.97 34.35
CA ILE A 112 2.06 12.81 32.91
C ILE A 112 0.86 13.50 32.23
N GLN A 113 1.16 14.32 31.22
CA GLN A 113 0.19 15.12 30.47
C GLN A 113 0.46 15.03 28.99
N VAL A 114 -0.52 15.41 28.16
CA VAL A 114 -0.34 15.46 26.69
C VAL A 114 0.85 16.36 26.34
N ILE A 115 0.90 17.55 26.93
CA ILE A 115 2.05 18.46 26.84
C ILE A 115 2.77 18.42 28.20
N PRO A 116 4.07 18.08 28.25
CA PRO A 116 4.97 17.83 27.12
C PRO A 116 5.17 16.34 26.79
N HIS A 117 4.58 15.37 27.50
CA HIS A 117 5.03 13.97 27.44
C HIS A 117 4.64 13.30 26.11
N VAL A 118 3.36 13.41 25.68
CA VAL A 118 2.90 12.87 24.40
C VAL A 118 3.55 13.65 23.24
N THR A 119 3.58 14.98 23.32
CA THR A 119 4.22 15.79 22.26
C THR A 119 5.71 15.52 22.13
N ASN A 120 6.44 15.26 23.24
CA ASN A 120 7.84 14.87 23.17
C ASN A 120 8.01 13.50 22.52
N GLN A 121 7.17 12.50 22.84
CA GLN A 121 7.21 11.18 22.22
C GLN A 121 7.00 11.29 20.71
N ILE A 122 6.07 12.15 20.25
CA ILE A 122 5.86 12.41 18.81
C ILE A 122 7.09 13.07 18.19
N LYS A 123 7.69 14.10 18.85
CA LYS A 123 8.89 14.78 18.36
C LYS A 123 10.09 13.82 18.27
N ASP A 124 10.23 12.93 19.25
CA ASP A 124 11.30 11.93 19.24
C ASP A 124 11.13 10.95 18.08
N PHE A 125 9.89 10.52 17.78
CA PHE A 125 9.60 9.72 16.61
C PHE A 125 9.95 10.45 15.28
N ILE A 126 9.61 11.73 15.17
CA ILE A 126 9.94 12.54 13.98
C ILE A 126 11.46 12.62 13.75
N ARG A 127 12.27 12.62 14.80
CA ARG A 127 13.74 12.74 14.71
C ARG A 127 14.47 11.47 14.27
N ILE A 128 13.85 10.30 14.35
CA ILE A 128 14.54 9.03 14.03
C ILE A 128 15.12 9.09 12.61
N GLY A 129 16.43 8.89 12.43
CA GLY A 129 17.09 8.91 11.12
C GLY A 129 17.19 10.30 10.46
N GLU A 130 17.08 11.40 11.24
CA GLU A 130 17.18 12.77 10.69
C GLU A 130 18.57 13.11 10.14
N ASP A 131 19.59 12.36 10.53
CA ASP A 131 20.97 12.57 10.04
C ASP A 131 21.27 11.80 8.74
N ASP A 132 20.39 10.90 8.32
CA ASP A 132 20.60 10.00 7.19
C ASP A 132 20.10 10.57 5.86
N VAL A 133 19.34 11.67 5.88
CA VAL A 133 18.67 12.24 4.69
C VAL A 133 18.76 13.76 4.63
N ASP A 134 18.59 14.32 3.42
CA ASP A 134 18.52 15.75 3.20
C ASP A 134 17.15 16.33 3.57
N PHE A 135 16.09 15.58 3.28
CA PHE A 135 14.71 15.97 3.56
C PHE A 135 13.93 14.85 4.25
N MET A 136 13.24 15.23 5.32
CA MET A 136 12.26 14.41 6.03
C MET A 136 10.86 14.98 5.78
N LEU A 137 10.02 14.24 5.08
CA LEU A 137 8.63 14.60 4.80
C LEU A 137 7.73 13.88 5.81
N CYS A 138 7.00 14.62 6.62
CA CYS A 138 6.13 14.09 7.66
C CYS A 138 4.67 14.45 7.34
N GLU A 139 3.90 13.47 6.92
CA GLU A 139 2.49 13.63 6.65
C GLU A 139 1.66 13.43 7.91
N ILE A 140 0.83 14.42 8.24
CA ILE A 140 -0.10 14.34 9.36
C ILE A 140 -1.46 13.87 8.82
N GLY A 141 -1.91 12.71 9.32
CA GLY A 141 -3.23 12.17 9.02
C GLY A 141 -4.37 13.06 9.53
N GLY A 142 -5.59 12.80 9.07
CA GLY A 142 -6.76 13.58 9.45
C GLY A 142 -6.82 14.98 8.85
N THR A 143 -7.65 15.83 9.47
CA THR A 143 -7.95 17.19 9.02
C THR A 143 -7.59 18.18 10.12
N VAL A 144 -7.02 19.32 9.74
CA VAL A 144 -6.73 20.41 10.69
C VAL A 144 -8.04 20.86 11.35
N GLY A 145 -8.06 20.87 12.68
CA GLY A 145 -9.25 21.18 13.51
C GLY A 145 -9.89 19.97 14.16
N ASP A 146 -9.56 18.76 13.70
CA ASP A 146 -10.04 17.53 14.35
C ASP A 146 -9.36 17.34 15.71
N ILE A 147 -10.14 16.96 16.73
CA ILE A 147 -9.69 16.85 18.13
C ILE A 147 -8.56 15.83 18.26
N GLU A 148 -8.68 14.69 17.60
CA GLU A 148 -7.71 13.59 17.63
C GLU A 148 -6.36 13.98 17.05
N GLY A 149 -6.31 14.92 16.13
CA GLY A 149 -5.09 15.42 15.50
C GLY A 149 -4.30 16.44 16.33
N LEU A 150 -4.94 17.08 17.31
CA LEU A 150 -4.33 18.20 18.07
C LEU A 150 -2.97 17.89 18.69
N PRO A 151 -2.69 16.71 19.28
CA PRO A 151 -1.36 16.40 19.82
C PRO A 151 -0.26 16.41 18.75
N PHE A 152 -0.58 15.96 17.53
CA PHE A 152 0.38 15.99 16.42
C PHE A 152 0.62 17.41 15.93
N PHE A 153 -0.43 18.22 15.76
CA PHE A 153 -0.27 19.62 15.37
C PHE A 153 0.52 20.41 16.41
N GLU A 154 0.26 20.20 17.69
CA GLU A 154 1.03 20.83 18.77
C GLU A 154 2.49 20.35 18.76
N ALA A 155 2.74 19.05 18.53
CA ALA A 155 4.09 18.51 18.47
C ALA A 155 4.90 19.12 17.30
N ILE A 156 4.33 19.23 16.10
CA ILE A 156 5.04 19.82 14.95
C ILE A 156 5.23 21.34 15.12
N ARG A 157 4.30 22.03 15.80
CA ARG A 157 4.48 23.44 16.16
C ARG A 157 5.67 23.61 17.10
N GLN A 158 5.76 22.81 18.16
CA GLN A 158 6.90 22.82 19.08
C GLN A 158 8.20 22.41 18.37
N PHE A 159 8.14 21.41 17.51
CA PHE A 159 9.29 20.93 16.74
C PHE A 159 9.91 22.06 15.88
N GLY A 160 9.05 22.84 15.20
CA GLY A 160 9.51 23.98 14.41
C GLY A 160 10.14 25.11 15.26
N GLN A 161 9.74 25.24 16.55
CA GLN A 161 10.39 26.15 17.49
C GLN A 161 11.71 25.62 18.03
N ASP A 162 11.83 24.28 18.19
CA ASP A 162 13.07 23.63 18.66
C ASP A 162 14.19 23.65 17.61
N LYS A 163 13.83 23.72 16.31
CA LYS A 163 14.79 23.73 15.20
C LYS A 163 15.20 25.15 14.82
N PRO A 164 16.42 25.35 14.26
CA PRO A 164 16.81 26.62 13.67
C PRO A 164 15.81 27.12 12.61
N ARG A 165 15.65 28.43 12.52
CA ARG A 165 14.78 29.04 11.49
C ARG A 165 15.17 28.58 10.08
N GLY A 166 14.18 28.23 9.27
CA GLY A 166 14.39 27.75 7.90
C GLY A 166 14.76 26.27 7.81
N GLN A 167 14.65 25.47 8.89
CA GLN A 167 14.80 24.02 8.85
C GLN A 167 13.45 23.26 8.78
N CYS A 168 12.33 23.95 9.04
CA CYS A 168 11.00 23.37 8.96
C CYS A 168 10.14 24.17 7.99
N LEU A 169 9.34 23.48 7.20
CA LEU A 169 8.39 24.01 6.24
C LEU A 169 7.03 23.35 6.46
N TYR A 170 5.94 24.11 6.34
CA TYR A 170 4.58 23.63 6.46
C TYR A 170 3.88 23.71 5.11
N MET A 171 3.57 22.55 4.53
CA MET A 171 2.78 22.40 3.31
C MET A 171 1.35 22.00 3.69
N HIS A 172 0.38 22.79 3.24
CA HIS A 172 -1.03 22.58 3.60
C HIS A 172 -1.86 22.27 2.36
N LEU A 173 -2.49 21.09 2.35
CA LEU A 173 -3.40 20.68 1.28
C LEU A 173 -4.83 21.14 1.60
N THR A 174 -5.50 21.69 0.59
CA THR A 174 -6.87 22.17 0.70
C THR A 174 -7.68 21.86 -0.55
N LEU A 175 -8.99 22.11 -0.50
CA LEU A 175 -9.90 21.95 -1.62
C LEU A 175 -10.38 23.31 -2.14
N LEU A 176 -10.35 23.49 -3.46
CA LEU A 176 -10.99 24.57 -4.19
C LEU A 176 -12.19 24.03 -4.98
N PRO A 177 -13.38 23.94 -4.38
CA PRO A 177 -14.53 23.41 -5.08
C PRO A 177 -14.97 24.35 -6.20
N PHE A 178 -15.25 23.78 -7.37
CA PHE A 178 -15.89 24.47 -8.47
C PHE A 178 -17.41 24.35 -8.35
N ILE A 179 -18.10 25.47 -8.25
CA ILE A 179 -19.57 25.47 -8.16
C ILE A 179 -20.12 25.65 -9.57
N LYS A 180 -20.56 24.57 -10.20
CA LYS A 180 -21.07 24.55 -11.59
C LYS A 180 -22.20 25.56 -11.82
N ALA A 181 -23.09 25.74 -10.85
CA ALA A 181 -24.21 26.68 -10.96
C ALA A 181 -23.77 28.16 -11.05
N SER A 182 -22.65 28.54 -10.45
CA SER A 182 -22.10 29.92 -10.51
C SER A 182 -20.90 30.05 -11.45
N GLY A 183 -20.37 28.96 -11.98
CA GLY A 183 -19.19 28.96 -12.85
C GLY A 183 -17.92 29.46 -12.14
N GLU A 184 -17.82 29.28 -10.84
CA GLU A 184 -16.73 29.89 -10.04
C GLU A 184 -16.02 28.88 -9.14
N LEU A 185 -14.70 29.02 -9.00
CA LEU A 185 -13.91 28.42 -7.93
C LEU A 185 -14.15 29.15 -6.62
N LYS A 186 -14.39 28.40 -5.55
CA LYS A 186 -14.61 28.97 -4.21
C LYS A 186 -13.37 28.84 -3.34
N THR A 187 -12.78 29.98 -3.00
CA THR A 187 -11.57 30.09 -2.17
C THR A 187 -11.84 30.09 -0.66
N LYS A 188 -13.10 30.24 -0.23
CA LYS A 188 -13.48 30.33 1.19
C LYS A 188 -13.13 29.08 2.01
N PRO A 189 -13.36 27.85 1.53
CA PRO A 189 -12.98 26.64 2.30
C PRO A 189 -11.48 26.64 2.64
N THR A 190 -10.62 26.94 1.67
CA THR A 190 -9.16 27.06 1.87
C THR A 190 -8.81 28.15 2.90
N GLN A 191 -9.42 29.34 2.78
CA GLN A 191 -9.18 30.44 3.73
C GLN A 191 -9.57 30.04 5.16
N HIS A 192 -10.69 29.30 5.36
CA HIS A 192 -11.10 28.84 6.66
C HIS A 192 -10.16 27.77 7.21
N SER A 193 -9.73 26.83 6.39
CA SER A 193 -8.77 25.80 6.79
C SER A 193 -7.44 26.40 7.25
N VAL A 194 -6.90 27.37 6.51
CA VAL A 194 -5.68 28.08 6.90
C VAL A 194 -5.90 28.93 8.16
N LYS A 195 -7.09 29.51 8.36
CA LYS A 195 -7.43 30.21 9.61
C LYS A 195 -7.40 29.26 10.79
N GLU A 196 -7.95 28.06 10.64
CA GLU A 196 -7.91 27.03 11.69
C GLU A 196 -6.49 26.62 12.02
N MET A 197 -5.66 26.34 11.01
CA MET A 197 -4.23 26.04 11.19
C MET A 197 -3.50 27.15 11.95
N ARG A 198 -3.81 28.42 11.66
CA ARG A 198 -3.23 29.58 12.35
C ARG A 198 -3.68 29.70 13.81
N SER A 199 -4.91 29.26 14.14
CA SER A 199 -5.41 29.29 15.51
C SER A 199 -4.60 28.33 16.42
N ILE A 200 -4.00 27.29 15.85
CA ILE A 200 -3.08 26.36 16.54
C ILE A 200 -1.65 26.93 16.61
N GLY A 201 -1.37 28.05 15.95
CA GLY A 201 -0.04 28.65 15.93
C GLY A 201 0.88 28.17 14.79
N LEU A 202 0.30 27.53 13.78
CA LEU A 202 0.98 27.10 12.55
C LEU A 202 0.58 28.02 11.37
N ALA A 203 1.50 28.29 10.46
CA ALA A 203 1.21 29.01 9.22
C ALA A 203 1.78 28.22 8.04
N PRO A 204 1.03 28.05 6.94
CA PRO A 204 1.56 27.38 5.77
C PRO A 204 2.60 28.24 5.07
N ASP A 205 3.67 27.61 4.58
CA ASP A 205 4.62 28.18 3.65
C ASP A 205 4.20 27.93 2.20
N ILE A 206 3.55 26.77 1.97
CA ILE A 206 3.07 26.33 0.67
C ILE A 206 1.62 25.84 0.81
N LEU A 207 0.77 26.27 -0.13
CA LEU A 207 -0.60 25.77 -0.30
C LEU A 207 -0.65 24.87 -1.53
N VAL A 208 -1.11 23.64 -1.34
CA VAL A 208 -1.44 22.72 -2.44
C VAL A 208 -2.97 22.64 -2.51
N CYS A 209 -3.53 23.15 -3.58
CA CYS A 209 -4.97 23.34 -3.71
C CYS A 209 -5.54 22.34 -4.71
N ARG A 210 -6.25 21.31 -4.23
CA ARG A 210 -6.95 20.38 -5.12
C ARG A 210 -8.10 21.10 -5.84
N SER A 211 -8.16 20.96 -7.16
CA SER A 211 -9.14 21.60 -8.03
C SER A 211 -9.40 20.75 -9.27
N GLU A 212 -10.62 20.85 -9.82
CA GLU A 212 -10.98 20.16 -11.07
C GLU A 212 -10.20 20.69 -12.29
N GLY A 213 -9.66 21.90 -12.22
CA GLY A 213 -8.93 22.54 -13.30
C GLY A 213 -7.91 23.55 -12.80
N PRO A 214 -7.24 24.30 -13.70
CA PRO A 214 -6.22 25.27 -13.33
C PRO A 214 -6.79 26.39 -12.45
N ILE A 215 -5.96 26.91 -11.53
CA ILE A 215 -6.33 28.05 -10.67
C ILE A 215 -6.05 29.33 -11.44
N PRO A 216 -7.09 30.14 -11.77
CA PRO A 216 -6.88 31.42 -12.43
C PRO A 216 -6.04 32.36 -11.58
N GLU A 217 -5.30 33.28 -12.23
CA GLU A 217 -4.36 34.18 -11.57
C GLU A 217 -5.03 35.05 -10.48
N LYS A 218 -6.26 35.50 -10.73
CA LYS A 218 -7.03 36.29 -9.77
C LYS A 218 -7.31 35.52 -8.48
N GLU A 219 -7.70 34.25 -8.58
CA GLU A 219 -7.96 33.37 -7.44
C GLU A 219 -6.67 32.99 -6.74
N ARG A 220 -5.57 32.76 -7.47
CA ARG A 220 -4.23 32.52 -6.94
C ARG A 220 -3.74 33.71 -6.10
N ALA A 221 -3.82 34.94 -6.64
CA ALA A 221 -3.47 36.16 -5.91
C ALA A 221 -4.34 36.37 -4.66
N LYS A 222 -5.65 36.06 -4.75
CA LYS A 222 -6.57 36.14 -3.61
C LYS A 222 -6.20 35.15 -2.52
N LEU A 223 -5.91 33.90 -2.87
CA LEU A 223 -5.45 32.87 -1.91
C LEU A 223 -4.14 33.30 -1.26
N ALA A 224 -3.17 33.76 -2.04
CA ALA A 224 -1.89 34.23 -1.54
C ALA A 224 -2.06 35.32 -0.48
N LEU A 225 -2.91 36.33 -0.77
CA LEU A 225 -3.20 37.42 0.16
C LEU A 225 -3.87 36.96 1.45
N PHE A 226 -4.96 36.17 1.35
CA PHE A 226 -5.74 35.79 2.52
C PHE A 226 -5.06 34.69 3.37
N CYS A 227 -4.26 33.83 2.72
CA CYS A 227 -3.54 32.76 3.39
C CYS A 227 -2.12 33.18 3.81
N ASN A 228 -1.66 34.37 3.41
CA ASN A 228 -0.33 34.92 3.72
C ASN A 228 0.80 34.00 3.23
N VAL A 229 0.68 33.54 2.01
CA VAL A 229 1.72 32.82 1.26
C VAL A 229 2.10 33.61 0.02
N ARG A 230 3.23 33.29 -0.60
CA ARG A 230 3.60 33.89 -1.88
C ARG A 230 2.70 33.35 -3.01
N PRO A 231 2.38 34.12 -4.06
CA PRO A 231 1.61 33.61 -5.20
C PRO A 231 2.22 32.33 -5.81
N GLU A 232 3.55 32.25 -5.90
CA GLU A 232 4.31 31.11 -6.41
C GLU A 232 4.22 29.88 -5.50
N SER A 233 3.83 30.07 -4.24
CA SER A 233 3.61 29.00 -3.26
C SER A 233 2.16 28.48 -3.25
N VAL A 234 1.29 28.98 -4.14
CA VAL A 234 -0.06 28.44 -4.35
C VAL A 234 -0.02 27.48 -5.53
N ILE A 235 0.00 26.20 -5.25
CA ILE A 235 0.18 25.11 -6.22
C ILE A 235 -1.18 24.49 -6.54
N ALA A 236 -1.50 24.33 -7.83
CA ALA A 236 -2.69 23.60 -8.25
C ALA A 236 -2.43 22.07 -8.23
N ALA A 237 -3.25 21.35 -7.52
CA ALA A 237 -3.31 19.89 -7.55
C ALA A 237 -4.55 19.48 -8.36
N GLN A 238 -4.41 19.45 -9.67
CA GLN A 238 -5.51 19.09 -10.56
C GLN A 238 -5.77 17.58 -10.52
N ASP A 239 -7.01 17.20 -10.82
CA ASP A 239 -7.34 15.78 -10.97
C ASP A 239 -6.59 15.21 -12.19
N LEU A 240 -5.94 14.07 -12.00
CA LEU A 240 -5.09 13.42 -12.99
C LEU A 240 -5.71 12.10 -13.44
N SER A 241 -5.49 11.73 -14.70
CA SER A 241 -5.93 10.44 -15.26
C SER A 241 -5.09 9.27 -14.75
N SER A 242 -3.88 9.53 -14.29
CA SER A 242 -3.00 8.57 -13.63
C SER A 242 -2.27 9.25 -12.48
N ILE A 243 -2.14 8.56 -11.35
CA ILE A 243 -1.36 9.05 -10.20
C ILE A 243 0.13 9.25 -10.56
N TYR A 244 0.63 8.52 -11.56
CA TYR A 244 2.03 8.59 -12.01
C TYR A 244 2.35 9.85 -12.81
N ASP A 245 1.35 10.64 -13.19
CA ASP A 245 1.55 11.97 -13.76
C ASP A 245 1.82 13.04 -12.70
N ALA A 246 1.57 12.73 -11.42
CA ALA A 246 1.65 13.71 -10.33
C ALA A 246 3.03 14.41 -10.21
N PRO A 247 4.19 13.70 -10.29
CA PRO A 247 5.48 14.38 -10.25
C PRO A 247 5.64 15.41 -11.37
N LEU A 248 5.27 15.06 -12.61
CA LEU A 248 5.37 15.97 -13.75
C LEU A 248 4.38 17.15 -13.63
N ALA A 249 3.17 16.90 -13.13
CA ALA A 249 2.15 17.93 -12.93
C ALA A 249 2.58 18.92 -11.84
N TYR A 250 3.04 18.44 -10.70
CA TYR A 250 3.51 19.29 -9.60
C TYR A 250 4.80 20.03 -9.95
N HIS A 251 5.69 19.43 -10.73
CA HIS A 251 6.88 20.14 -11.24
C HIS A 251 6.48 21.33 -12.14
N ARG A 252 5.54 21.12 -13.06
CA ARG A 252 5.01 22.19 -13.94
C ARG A 252 4.36 23.33 -13.16
N GLU A 253 3.70 23.03 -12.04
CA GLU A 253 3.13 24.02 -11.12
C GLU A 253 4.19 24.67 -10.21
N GLY A 254 5.45 24.18 -10.22
CA GLY A 254 6.57 24.75 -9.49
C GLY A 254 6.68 24.32 -8.04
N LEU A 255 6.04 23.20 -7.61
CA LEU A 255 6.04 22.75 -6.21
C LEU A 255 7.46 22.54 -5.66
N ASP A 256 8.28 21.80 -6.36
CA ASP A 256 9.64 21.48 -5.96
C ASP A 256 10.54 22.74 -5.90
N GLN A 257 10.35 23.70 -6.82
CA GLN A 257 11.05 24.97 -6.77
C GLN A 257 10.59 25.82 -5.57
N ALA A 258 9.28 25.90 -5.32
CA ALA A 258 8.74 26.63 -4.17
C ALA A 258 9.27 26.09 -2.83
N VAL A 259 9.44 24.74 -2.72
CA VAL A 259 10.06 24.11 -1.54
C VAL A 259 11.52 24.55 -1.39
N LEU A 260 12.32 24.50 -2.46
CA LEU A 260 13.73 24.88 -2.39
C LEU A 260 13.90 26.38 -2.10
N ASP A 261 13.05 27.22 -2.67
CA ASP A 261 13.05 28.68 -2.41
C ASP A 261 12.68 29.00 -0.95
N ALA A 262 11.72 28.26 -0.38
CA ALA A 262 11.33 28.41 1.03
C ALA A 262 12.49 28.02 1.98
N PHE A 263 13.27 27.02 1.62
CA PHE A 263 14.50 26.63 2.35
C PHE A 263 15.73 27.48 1.96
N GLN A 264 15.59 28.46 1.08
CA GLN A 264 16.67 29.33 0.61
C GLN A 264 17.83 28.56 -0.04
N ILE A 265 17.52 27.47 -0.73
CA ILE A 265 18.51 26.66 -1.45
C ILE A 265 18.75 27.29 -2.84
N SER A 266 19.91 27.92 -3.03
CA SER A 266 20.29 28.56 -4.29
C SER A 266 21.80 28.36 -4.54
N PRO A 267 22.23 28.00 -5.77
CA PRO A 267 21.37 27.60 -6.90
C PRO A 267 20.68 26.26 -6.67
N ALA A 268 19.42 26.16 -7.10
CA ALA A 268 18.67 24.91 -7.05
C ALA A 268 19.14 23.95 -8.16
N PRO A 269 19.45 22.66 -7.84
CA PRO A 269 19.77 21.67 -8.86
C PRO A 269 18.60 21.45 -9.83
N ARG A 270 18.88 21.24 -11.12
CA ARG A 270 17.83 20.90 -12.09
C ARG A 270 17.35 19.47 -11.86
N PRO A 271 16.03 19.20 -11.92
CA PRO A 271 15.53 17.84 -11.76
C PRO A 271 15.78 17.01 -13.04
N ASP A 272 16.12 15.74 -12.84
CA ASP A 272 16.08 14.72 -13.92
C ASP A 272 14.72 13.99 -13.85
N LEU A 273 13.82 14.33 -14.75
CA LEU A 273 12.46 13.77 -14.82
C LEU A 273 12.31 12.67 -15.87
N THR A 274 13.39 12.27 -16.55
CA THR A 274 13.36 11.31 -17.67
C THR A 274 12.62 10.02 -17.32
N LYS A 275 12.82 9.50 -16.10
CA LYS A 275 12.12 8.29 -15.63
C LYS A 275 10.61 8.49 -15.51
N TRP A 276 10.17 9.66 -15.04
CA TRP A 276 8.74 9.98 -14.90
C TRP A 276 8.09 10.26 -16.25
N GLU A 277 8.81 10.84 -17.19
CA GLU A 277 8.37 11.02 -18.57
C GLU A 277 8.16 9.67 -19.27
N ASP A 278 9.09 8.70 -19.11
CA ASP A 278 8.93 7.34 -19.63
C ASP A 278 7.75 6.60 -19.01
N VAL A 279 7.54 6.72 -17.70
CA VAL A 279 6.37 6.12 -17.02
C VAL A 279 5.07 6.72 -17.55
N SER A 280 4.98 8.05 -17.65
CA SER A 280 3.81 8.74 -18.21
C SER A 280 3.54 8.31 -19.67
N ASP A 281 4.58 8.22 -20.51
CA ASP A 281 4.43 7.72 -21.88
C ASP A 281 3.85 6.30 -21.93
N ARG A 282 4.34 5.38 -21.12
CA ARG A 282 3.85 3.99 -21.07
C ARG A 282 2.41 3.87 -20.59
N VAL A 283 1.98 4.77 -19.71
CA VAL A 283 0.59 4.82 -19.21
C VAL A 283 -0.36 5.33 -20.30
N HIS A 284 0.03 6.38 -21.02
CA HIS A 284 -0.86 7.07 -21.95
C HIS A 284 -0.81 6.50 -23.38
N ASN A 285 0.26 5.80 -23.76
CA ASN A 285 0.46 5.26 -25.10
C ASN A 285 0.61 3.72 -25.10
N PRO A 286 -0.41 2.96 -24.58
CA PRO A 286 -0.39 1.51 -24.64
C PRO A 286 -0.59 1.01 -26.08
N GLU A 287 0.02 -0.13 -26.42
CA GLU A 287 -0.09 -0.78 -27.74
C GLU A 287 -1.32 -1.67 -27.86
N GLY A 288 -2.08 -1.85 -26.80
CA GLY A 288 -3.29 -2.67 -26.77
C GLY A 288 -3.84 -2.80 -25.34
N ASP A 289 -4.88 -3.61 -25.19
CA ASP A 289 -5.57 -3.85 -23.93
C ASP A 289 -5.52 -5.33 -23.53
N VAL A 290 -5.54 -5.58 -22.23
CA VAL A 290 -5.84 -6.91 -21.66
C VAL A 290 -6.90 -6.77 -20.58
N LYS A 291 -7.83 -7.74 -20.50
CA LYS A 291 -8.89 -7.80 -19.51
C LYS A 291 -8.54 -8.82 -18.43
N ILE A 292 -8.49 -8.40 -17.17
CA ILE A 292 -8.19 -9.26 -16.04
C ILE A 292 -9.35 -9.23 -15.05
N ALA A 293 -9.90 -10.40 -14.74
CA ALA A 293 -10.90 -10.56 -13.69
C ALA A 293 -10.20 -10.68 -12.33
N ILE A 294 -10.57 -9.85 -11.37
CA ILE A 294 -10.18 -10.02 -9.95
C ILE A 294 -11.38 -10.59 -9.20
N VAL A 295 -11.29 -11.86 -8.84
CA VAL A 295 -12.36 -12.58 -8.13
C VAL A 295 -12.14 -12.45 -6.63
N GLY A 296 -12.85 -11.51 -6.00
CA GLY A 296 -12.62 -11.07 -4.61
C GLY A 296 -13.89 -10.86 -3.79
N LYS A 297 -13.72 -10.29 -2.58
CA LYS A 297 -14.82 -10.01 -1.64
C LYS A 297 -15.24 -8.55 -1.60
N TYR A 298 -14.31 -7.63 -1.82
CA TYR A 298 -14.50 -6.19 -1.60
C TYR A 298 -14.54 -5.45 -2.94
N THR A 299 -15.33 -5.99 -3.86
CA THR A 299 -15.38 -5.54 -5.27
C THR A 299 -15.89 -4.11 -5.45
N GLN A 300 -16.56 -3.54 -4.42
CA GLN A 300 -17.07 -2.15 -4.45
C GLN A 300 -16.08 -1.13 -3.85
N LEU A 301 -14.92 -1.59 -3.33
CA LEU A 301 -13.95 -0.74 -2.63
C LEU A 301 -12.56 -0.93 -3.23
N GLU A 302 -12.19 -0.09 -4.19
CA GLU A 302 -10.89 -0.16 -4.88
C GLU A 302 -9.71 -0.01 -3.92
N ASP A 303 -9.83 0.82 -2.88
CA ASP A 303 -8.76 1.04 -1.90
C ASP A 303 -8.42 -0.21 -1.05
N ALA A 304 -9.32 -1.21 -0.98
CA ALA A 304 -9.03 -2.49 -0.31
C ALA A 304 -8.00 -3.35 -1.07
N TYR A 305 -7.80 -3.07 -2.36
CA TYR A 305 -6.90 -3.81 -3.26
C TYR A 305 -5.93 -2.87 -4.00
N LYS A 306 -5.61 -1.75 -3.39
CA LYS A 306 -4.84 -0.67 -4.02
C LYS A 306 -3.50 -1.17 -4.59
N SER A 307 -2.72 -1.90 -3.81
CA SER A 307 -1.42 -2.43 -4.28
C SER A 307 -1.57 -3.43 -5.42
N ILE A 308 -2.64 -4.23 -5.47
CA ILE A 308 -2.91 -5.15 -6.58
C ILE A 308 -3.20 -4.36 -7.87
N ALA A 309 -4.07 -3.36 -7.80
CA ALA A 309 -4.39 -2.51 -8.95
C ALA A 309 -3.15 -1.78 -9.49
N GLU A 310 -2.33 -1.25 -8.59
CA GLU A 310 -1.06 -0.60 -8.97
C GLU A 310 -0.07 -1.61 -9.56
N ALA A 311 0.08 -2.81 -8.97
CA ALA A 311 0.98 -3.83 -9.48
C ALA A 311 0.58 -4.35 -10.87
N LEU A 312 -0.73 -4.48 -11.13
CA LEU A 312 -1.24 -4.79 -12.47
C LEU A 312 -0.96 -3.65 -13.46
N THR A 313 -1.09 -2.40 -13.02
CA THR A 313 -0.72 -1.22 -13.83
C THR A 313 0.77 -1.23 -14.17
N HIS A 314 1.65 -1.55 -13.21
CA HIS A 314 3.09 -1.69 -13.46
C HIS A 314 3.40 -2.83 -14.45
N GLY A 315 2.71 -3.97 -14.31
CA GLY A 315 2.79 -5.06 -15.27
C GLY A 315 2.35 -4.63 -16.68
N GLY A 316 1.29 -3.81 -16.75
CA GLY A 316 0.81 -3.19 -17.99
C GLY A 316 1.86 -2.29 -18.63
N MET A 317 2.45 -1.37 -17.86
CA MET A 317 3.54 -0.50 -18.31
C MET A 317 4.72 -1.29 -18.87
N ALA A 318 5.13 -2.37 -18.18
CA ALA A 318 6.25 -3.22 -18.61
C ALA A 318 5.97 -3.93 -19.93
N ASN A 319 4.72 -4.25 -20.24
CA ASN A 319 4.27 -4.94 -21.45
C ASN A 319 3.68 -3.99 -22.52
N ARG A 320 3.68 -2.68 -22.28
CA ARG A 320 3.06 -1.64 -23.10
C ARG A 320 1.59 -1.94 -23.44
N VAL A 321 0.83 -2.43 -22.46
CA VAL A 321 -0.61 -2.67 -22.59
C VAL A 321 -1.38 -1.99 -21.45
N LYS A 322 -2.62 -1.60 -21.76
CA LYS A 322 -3.55 -1.13 -20.74
C LYS A 322 -4.23 -2.34 -20.09
N VAL A 323 -4.06 -2.49 -18.79
CA VAL A 323 -4.79 -3.51 -18.03
C VAL A 323 -6.17 -2.96 -17.67
N LYS A 324 -7.22 -3.62 -18.15
CA LYS A 324 -8.62 -3.36 -17.77
C LYS A 324 -8.99 -4.36 -16.68
N VAL A 325 -9.08 -3.88 -15.46
CA VAL A 325 -9.49 -4.68 -14.30
C VAL A 325 -11.01 -4.69 -14.21
N GLU A 326 -11.58 -5.87 -14.08
CA GLU A 326 -12.99 -6.05 -13.71
C GLU A 326 -13.09 -6.81 -12.40
N TRP A 327 -13.83 -6.24 -11.45
CA TRP A 327 -14.03 -6.80 -10.12
C TRP A 327 -15.22 -7.73 -10.11
N VAL A 328 -15.01 -8.99 -9.80
CA VAL A 328 -16.05 -10.02 -9.77
C VAL A 328 -16.23 -10.48 -8.32
N ASP A 329 -17.47 -10.38 -7.81
CA ASP A 329 -17.77 -10.85 -6.47
C ASP A 329 -17.77 -12.38 -6.44
N ALA A 330 -16.87 -12.94 -5.62
CA ALA A 330 -16.73 -14.39 -5.50
C ALA A 330 -17.99 -15.07 -4.96
N GLU A 331 -18.84 -14.39 -4.19
CA GLU A 331 -20.06 -14.95 -3.62
C GLU A 331 -21.10 -15.32 -4.69
N ILE A 332 -21.06 -14.70 -5.87
CA ILE A 332 -21.92 -15.05 -7.00
C ILE A 332 -21.72 -16.53 -7.37
N PHE A 333 -20.49 -17.00 -7.32
CA PHE A 333 -20.16 -18.38 -7.70
C PHE A 333 -20.51 -19.42 -6.63
N ASP A 334 -20.94 -19.01 -5.44
CA ASP A 334 -21.45 -19.97 -4.45
C ASP A 334 -22.67 -20.72 -5.03
N THR A 335 -23.49 -20.04 -5.84
CA THR A 335 -24.73 -20.57 -6.44
C THR A 335 -24.71 -20.65 -7.96
N GLU A 336 -23.88 -19.86 -8.66
CA GLU A 336 -23.85 -19.74 -10.11
C GLU A 336 -22.59 -20.39 -10.71
N ASP A 337 -22.66 -20.74 -12.00
CA ASP A 337 -21.51 -21.22 -12.77
C ASP A 337 -20.58 -20.02 -13.07
N PRO A 338 -19.26 -20.14 -12.82
CA PRO A 338 -18.31 -19.10 -13.17
C PRO A 338 -18.19 -18.81 -14.68
N ALA A 339 -18.47 -19.78 -15.56
CA ALA A 339 -18.18 -19.66 -16.97
C ALA A 339 -18.83 -18.41 -17.64
N PRO A 340 -20.13 -18.10 -17.46
CA PRO A 340 -20.73 -16.91 -18.08
C PRO A 340 -20.08 -15.58 -17.63
N TYR A 341 -19.46 -15.57 -16.46
CA TYR A 341 -18.84 -14.37 -15.87
C TYR A 341 -17.36 -14.23 -16.20
N LEU A 342 -16.67 -15.36 -16.42
CA LEU A 342 -15.22 -15.38 -16.60
C LEU A 342 -14.79 -15.65 -18.05
N GLU A 343 -15.72 -16.04 -18.95
CA GLU A 343 -15.44 -16.14 -20.37
C GLU A 343 -15.11 -14.77 -20.96
N GLY A 344 -14.05 -14.71 -21.77
CA GLY A 344 -13.60 -13.46 -22.41
C GLY A 344 -12.59 -12.64 -21.59
N PHE A 345 -12.22 -13.07 -20.39
CA PHE A 345 -11.06 -12.52 -19.69
C PHE A 345 -9.76 -13.17 -20.16
N ASN A 346 -8.70 -12.37 -20.23
CA ASN A 346 -7.38 -12.84 -20.66
C ASN A 346 -6.59 -13.46 -19.51
N ALA A 347 -6.97 -13.16 -18.27
CA ALA A 347 -6.39 -13.74 -17.06
C ALA A 347 -7.32 -13.56 -15.85
N ILE A 348 -7.12 -14.38 -14.82
CA ILE A 348 -7.87 -14.36 -13.56
C ILE A 348 -6.91 -14.20 -12.40
N LEU A 349 -7.17 -13.24 -11.51
CA LEU A 349 -6.45 -13.03 -10.26
C LEU A 349 -7.39 -13.28 -9.08
N VAL A 350 -6.96 -14.12 -8.13
CA VAL A 350 -7.65 -14.34 -6.86
C VAL A 350 -6.81 -13.75 -5.74
N PRO A 351 -7.26 -12.64 -5.12
CA PRO A 351 -6.48 -11.93 -4.13
C PRO A 351 -6.51 -12.58 -2.76
N GLY A 352 -5.64 -12.10 -1.87
CA GLY A 352 -5.65 -12.38 -0.45
C GLY A 352 -6.96 -11.99 0.25
N GLY A 353 -7.09 -12.40 1.51
CA GLY A 353 -8.24 -12.10 2.36
C GLY A 353 -8.32 -13.04 3.54
N PHE A 354 -9.29 -12.82 4.42
CA PHE A 354 -9.55 -13.63 5.62
C PHE A 354 -11.02 -14.04 5.70
N GLY A 355 -11.27 -15.18 6.36
CA GLY A 355 -12.61 -15.70 6.65
C GLY A 355 -13.27 -16.42 5.47
N GLU A 356 -14.37 -17.13 5.77
CA GLU A 356 -15.01 -18.12 4.89
C GLU A 356 -15.78 -17.52 3.70
N ARG A 357 -16.27 -16.28 3.82
CA ARG A 357 -17.13 -15.65 2.81
C ARG A 357 -16.50 -15.62 1.40
N GLY A 358 -17.21 -16.15 0.39
CA GLY A 358 -16.79 -16.20 -1.03
C GLY A 358 -15.62 -17.16 -1.32
N THR A 359 -15.27 -18.08 -0.39
CA THR A 359 -14.17 -19.03 -0.61
C THR A 359 -14.51 -20.10 -1.62
N GLU A 360 -15.75 -20.64 -1.61
CA GLU A 360 -16.18 -21.62 -2.61
C GLU A 360 -16.18 -21.01 -4.01
N GLY A 361 -16.59 -19.75 -4.16
CA GLY A 361 -16.51 -19.05 -5.44
C GLY A 361 -15.07 -18.85 -5.93
N LYS A 362 -14.13 -18.57 -5.03
CA LYS A 362 -12.70 -18.48 -5.37
C LYS A 362 -12.12 -19.85 -5.79
N ILE A 363 -12.54 -20.95 -5.15
CA ILE A 363 -12.19 -22.32 -5.53
C ILE A 363 -12.70 -22.61 -6.95
N LYS A 364 -13.97 -22.28 -7.26
CA LYS A 364 -14.54 -22.45 -8.59
C LYS A 364 -13.85 -21.59 -9.66
N ALA A 365 -13.42 -20.38 -9.32
CA ALA A 365 -12.64 -19.54 -10.23
C ALA A 365 -11.26 -20.15 -10.54
N ALA A 366 -10.58 -20.73 -9.54
CA ALA A 366 -9.33 -21.47 -9.76
C ALA A 366 -9.55 -22.71 -10.62
N GLN A 367 -10.66 -23.47 -10.41
CA GLN A 367 -11.05 -24.59 -11.25
C GLN A 367 -11.26 -24.17 -12.70
N PHE A 368 -12.06 -23.12 -12.92
CA PHE A 368 -12.31 -22.58 -14.25
C PHE A 368 -11.00 -22.21 -14.96
N ALA A 369 -10.11 -21.48 -14.28
CA ALA A 369 -8.82 -21.11 -14.84
C ALA A 369 -7.96 -22.33 -15.23
N ARG A 370 -7.89 -23.35 -14.36
CA ARG A 370 -7.15 -24.58 -14.62
C ARG A 370 -7.71 -25.36 -15.83
N GLU A 371 -9.03 -25.55 -15.87
CA GLU A 371 -9.69 -26.36 -16.91
C GLU A 371 -9.71 -25.66 -18.26
N ARG A 372 -9.90 -24.33 -18.27
CA ARG A 372 -9.96 -23.51 -19.50
C ARG A 372 -8.60 -22.99 -19.95
N LYS A 373 -7.52 -23.33 -19.20
CA LYS A 373 -6.15 -22.89 -19.49
C LYS A 373 -6.01 -21.36 -19.54
N VAL A 374 -6.80 -20.64 -18.73
CA VAL A 374 -6.73 -19.18 -18.57
C VAL A 374 -5.62 -18.85 -17.56
N PRO A 375 -4.70 -17.92 -17.85
CA PRO A 375 -3.68 -17.48 -16.89
C PRO A 375 -4.26 -17.14 -15.52
N TYR A 376 -3.66 -17.69 -14.46
CA TYR A 376 -4.15 -17.57 -13.09
C TYR A 376 -3.05 -17.12 -12.13
N LEU A 377 -3.34 -16.08 -11.33
CA LEU A 377 -2.50 -15.68 -10.20
C LEU A 377 -3.31 -15.74 -8.91
N GLY A 378 -2.92 -16.64 -7.99
CA GLY A 378 -3.49 -16.73 -6.65
C GLY A 378 -2.55 -16.12 -5.61
N ILE A 379 -3.01 -15.10 -4.87
CA ILE A 379 -2.21 -14.42 -3.85
C ILE A 379 -2.72 -14.80 -2.47
N CYS A 380 -1.84 -15.27 -1.57
CA CYS A 380 -2.12 -15.62 -0.18
C CYS A 380 -3.32 -16.58 -0.07
N LEU A 381 -4.51 -16.15 0.34
CA LEU A 381 -5.73 -16.96 0.32
C LEU A 381 -6.02 -17.50 -1.10
N GLY A 382 -5.71 -16.78 -2.16
CA GLY A 382 -5.89 -17.24 -3.54
C GLY A 382 -5.06 -18.47 -3.88
N MET A 383 -3.82 -18.56 -3.39
CA MET A 383 -3.01 -19.79 -3.48
C MET A 383 -3.68 -20.94 -2.71
N GLN A 384 -4.12 -20.66 -1.47
CA GLN A 384 -4.77 -21.68 -0.63
C GLN A 384 -6.04 -22.24 -1.28
N MET A 385 -6.84 -21.39 -1.93
CA MET A 385 -8.03 -21.82 -2.68
C MET A 385 -7.67 -22.69 -3.90
N ALA A 386 -6.59 -22.37 -4.60
CA ALA A 386 -6.09 -23.20 -5.70
C ALA A 386 -5.59 -24.59 -5.21
N VAL A 387 -4.95 -24.65 -4.05
CA VAL A 387 -4.53 -25.92 -3.42
C VAL A 387 -5.74 -26.74 -2.98
N ILE A 388 -6.75 -26.12 -2.37
CA ILE A 388 -8.00 -26.80 -1.98
C ILE A 388 -8.73 -27.33 -3.22
N GLU A 389 -8.77 -26.54 -4.30
CA GLU A 389 -9.34 -26.97 -5.60
C GLU A 389 -8.65 -28.22 -6.12
N ALA A 390 -7.32 -28.19 -6.21
CA ALA A 390 -6.52 -29.31 -6.67
C ALA A 390 -6.72 -30.57 -5.78
N ALA A 391 -6.74 -30.39 -4.47
CA ALA A 391 -6.98 -31.48 -3.53
C ALA A 391 -8.35 -32.10 -3.71
N ARG A 392 -9.41 -31.32 -3.86
CA ARG A 392 -10.80 -31.80 -4.02
C ARG A 392 -11.04 -32.45 -5.38
N ASN A 393 -10.67 -31.77 -6.46
CA ASN A 393 -11.11 -32.11 -7.81
C ASN A 393 -10.12 -32.97 -8.58
N VAL A 394 -8.84 -33.00 -8.19
CA VAL A 394 -7.81 -33.76 -8.89
C VAL A 394 -7.18 -34.84 -8.00
N ALA A 395 -6.79 -34.52 -6.77
CA ALA A 395 -6.13 -35.47 -5.86
C ALA A 395 -7.11 -36.32 -5.04
N GLY A 396 -8.43 -36.14 -5.19
CA GLY A 396 -9.47 -37.01 -4.60
C GLY A 396 -9.75 -36.79 -3.10
N VAL A 397 -9.22 -35.74 -2.48
CA VAL A 397 -9.51 -35.35 -1.08
C VAL A 397 -10.81 -34.52 -1.06
N LYS A 398 -11.95 -35.17 -1.25
CA LYS A 398 -13.26 -34.51 -1.47
C LYS A 398 -13.67 -33.51 -0.41
N THR A 399 -13.22 -33.67 0.82
CA THR A 399 -13.54 -32.79 1.96
C THR A 399 -12.39 -31.82 2.28
N ALA A 400 -11.42 -31.63 1.37
CA ALA A 400 -10.31 -30.71 1.59
C ALA A 400 -10.81 -29.28 1.91
N GLY A 401 -10.19 -28.63 2.88
CA GLY A 401 -10.56 -27.29 3.30
C GLY A 401 -9.50 -26.65 4.18
N SER A 402 -9.84 -25.51 4.81
CA SER A 402 -8.98 -24.79 5.72
C SER A 402 -9.51 -24.84 7.15
N GLU A 403 -8.60 -24.95 8.13
CA GLU A 403 -8.94 -24.79 9.55
C GLU A 403 -9.54 -23.39 9.85
N GLU A 404 -9.28 -22.40 8.98
CA GLU A 404 -9.87 -21.06 9.11
C GLU A 404 -11.40 -21.07 9.02
N PHE A 405 -11.96 -22.05 8.31
CA PHE A 405 -13.40 -22.13 8.03
C PHE A 405 -14.13 -23.12 8.95
N ASP A 406 -13.40 -23.76 9.87
CA ASP A 406 -13.92 -24.80 10.77
C ASP A 406 -14.30 -24.16 12.12
N HIS A 407 -15.46 -23.52 12.18
CA HIS A 407 -15.92 -22.77 13.34
C HIS A 407 -16.75 -23.56 14.37
N GLU A 408 -17.15 -24.79 14.06
CA GLU A 408 -17.94 -25.63 14.99
C GLU A 408 -17.03 -26.38 15.95
N ALA A 409 -17.04 -25.99 17.22
CA ALA A 409 -16.33 -26.68 18.27
C ALA A 409 -16.74 -28.17 18.35
N GLY A 410 -15.81 -29.07 17.99
CA GLY A 410 -15.96 -30.50 18.13
C GLY A 410 -16.43 -31.30 16.90
N LYS A 411 -16.73 -30.62 15.76
CA LYS A 411 -16.96 -31.30 14.48
C LYS A 411 -16.01 -30.77 13.44
N LYS A 412 -15.06 -31.57 12.98
CA LYS A 412 -14.24 -31.25 11.80
C LYS A 412 -15.13 -31.35 10.56
N ARG A 413 -15.41 -30.20 9.95
CA ARG A 413 -16.17 -30.06 8.71
C ARG A 413 -15.33 -30.40 7.49
N PHE A 414 -14.02 -30.11 7.57
CA PHE A 414 -13.07 -30.28 6.47
C PHE A 414 -11.89 -31.19 6.86
N GLU A 415 -11.29 -31.84 5.86
CA GLU A 415 -9.92 -32.34 5.94
C GLU A 415 -8.97 -31.15 5.73
N PRO A 416 -8.18 -30.75 6.76
CA PRO A 416 -7.41 -29.53 6.68
C PRO A 416 -6.18 -29.72 5.78
N VAL A 417 -6.27 -29.26 4.53
CA VAL A 417 -5.12 -29.10 3.64
C VAL A 417 -4.45 -27.73 3.82
N VAL A 418 -5.14 -26.83 4.52
CA VAL A 418 -4.63 -25.55 5.00
C VAL A 418 -4.89 -25.50 6.50
N TYR A 419 -3.86 -25.23 7.28
CA TYR A 419 -3.89 -25.29 8.74
C TYR A 419 -3.37 -24.02 9.40
N HIS A 420 -3.72 -23.81 10.68
CA HIS A 420 -3.24 -22.69 11.46
C HIS A 420 -1.75 -22.83 11.78
N LEU A 421 -0.95 -21.86 11.37
CA LEU A 421 0.49 -21.82 11.60
C LEU A 421 0.80 -21.56 13.07
N LYS A 422 1.38 -22.55 13.77
CA LYS A 422 1.69 -22.49 15.20
C LYS A 422 3.13 -22.08 15.49
N GLU A 423 4.05 -22.35 14.57
CA GLU A 423 5.45 -21.99 14.71
C GLU A 423 6.13 -21.80 13.35
N TRP A 424 7.04 -20.84 13.27
CA TRP A 424 7.88 -20.59 12.09
C TRP A 424 9.24 -20.02 12.48
N VAL A 425 10.17 -19.96 11.54
CA VAL A 425 11.48 -19.36 11.73
C VAL A 425 11.49 -17.92 11.17
N GLN A 426 11.96 -16.98 11.96
CA GLN A 426 12.16 -15.58 11.56
C GLN A 426 13.59 -15.20 11.87
N GLY A 427 14.42 -15.05 10.84
CA GLY A 427 15.86 -14.92 11.00
C GLY A 427 16.44 -16.12 11.75
N ASN A 428 17.10 -15.88 12.88
CA ASN A 428 17.69 -16.92 13.74
C ASN A 428 16.75 -17.38 14.90
N TYR A 429 15.51 -16.90 14.95
CA TYR A 429 14.60 -17.16 16.05
C TYR A 429 13.42 -18.03 15.62
N LYS A 430 13.01 -18.94 16.49
CA LYS A 430 11.79 -19.73 16.34
C LYS A 430 10.64 -19.02 17.02
N VAL A 431 9.66 -18.55 16.25
CA VAL A 431 8.45 -17.91 16.75
C VAL A 431 7.40 -19.00 17.00
N LYS A 432 6.76 -18.97 18.18
CA LYS A 432 5.63 -19.87 18.54
C LYS A 432 4.42 -19.04 18.91
N ARG A 433 3.24 -19.49 18.50
CA ARG A 433 1.95 -18.84 18.75
C ARG A 433 0.88 -19.84 19.17
N GLY A 434 -0.10 -19.37 19.96
CA GLY A 434 -1.25 -20.12 20.43
C GLY A 434 -2.57 -19.58 19.86
N VAL A 435 -3.62 -20.39 19.91
CA VAL A 435 -4.98 -20.01 19.44
C VAL A 435 -5.61 -18.85 20.25
N GLY A 436 -5.08 -18.56 21.46
CA GLY A 436 -5.57 -17.49 22.34
C GLY A 436 -4.75 -16.21 22.31
N ASP A 437 -3.74 -16.11 21.45
CA ASP A 437 -2.91 -14.90 21.36
C ASP A 437 -3.68 -13.74 20.71
N ASP A 438 -3.23 -12.50 20.97
CA ASP A 438 -3.82 -11.28 20.40
C ASP A 438 -3.90 -11.37 18.88
N LYS A 439 -4.94 -10.75 18.29
CA LYS A 439 -5.13 -10.76 16.84
C LYS A 439 -4.17 -9.81 16.10
N GLY A 440 -3.74 -8.70 16.73
CA GLY A 440 -2.77 -7.76 16.16
C GLY A 440 -1.34 -8.27 16.29
N GLY A 441 -0.53 -8.12 15.24
CA GLY A 441 0.91 -8.45 15.25
C GLY A 441 1.27 -9.92 15.47
N THR A 442 0.32 -10.84 15.30
CA THR A 442 0.51 -12.29 15.58
C THR A 442 0.56 -13.16 14.32
N MET A 443 0.58 -12.54 13.15
CA MET A 443 0.73 -13.21 11.86
C MET A 443 2.20 -13.39 11.49
N ARG A 444 2.47 -14.18 10.45
CA ARG A 444 3.73 -14.14 9.72
C ARG A 444 3.73 -12.86 8.91
N LEU A 445 4.50 -11.86 9.37
CA LEU A 445 4.51 -10.49 8.88
C LEU A 445 5.90 -10.08 8.41
N GLY A 446 5.96 -9.37 7.28
CA GLY A 446 7.20 -8.83 6.72
C GLY A 446 7.88 -9.74 5.71
N ALA A 447 9.13 -9.43 5.41
CA ALA A 447 9.91 -10.13 4.40
C ALA A 447 10.46 -11.46 4.91
N TYR A 448 10.32 -12.49 4.08
CA TYR A 448 10.88 -13.83 4.32
C TYR A 448 11.47 -14.38 3.03
N ASP A 449 12.56 -15.13 3.19
CA ASP A 449 13.20 -15.83 2.09
C ASP A 449 12.39 -17.04 1.63
N ALA A 450 12.41 -17.30 0.31
CA ALA A 450 11.94 -18.53 -0.29
C ALA A 450 12.96 -19.08 -1.30
N MET A 451 13.07 -20.41 -1.36
CA MET A 451 13.93 -21.14 -2.29
C MET A 451 13.10 -21.69 -3.44
N LEU A 452 13.43 -21.31 -4.67
CA LEU A 452 12.73 -21.72 -5.88
C LEU A 452 13.31 -23.01 -6.45
N THR A 453 12.44 -23.88 -6.92
CA THR A 453 12.83 -25.13 -7.56
C THR A 453 13.38 -24.85 -8.95
N GLU A 454 14.56 -25.42 -9.26
CA GLU A 454 15.20 -25.31 -10.57
C GLU A 454 14.30 -25.87 -11.69
N GLY A 455 14.22 -25.17 -12.83
CA GLY A 455 13.36 -25.52 -13.95
C GLY A 455 11.87 -25.37 -13.67
N SER A 456 11.48 -24.62 -12.63
CA SER A 456 10.11 -24.17 -12.44
C SER A 456 9.87 -22.87 -13.23
N LYS A 457 8.61 -22.65 -13.64
CA LYS A 457 8.22 -21.42 -14.31
C LYS A 457 8.51 -20.19 -13.44
N VAL A 458 8.24 -20.29 -12.15
CA VAL A 458 8.48 -19.19 -11.21
C VAL A 458 9.98 -18.85 -11.09
N ALA A 459 10.88 -19.85 -11.13
CA ALA A 459 12.33 -19.60 -11.11
C ALA A 459 12.79 -18.85 -12.38
N ASP A 460 12.21 -19.17 -13.53
CA ASP A 460 12.46 -18.47 -14.79
C ASP A 460 11.93 -17.02 -14.74
N VAL A 461 10.74 -16.82 -14.16
CA VAL A 461 10.12 -15.49 -14.02
C VAL A 461 10.95 -14.56 -13.13
N TYR A 462 11.47 -15.06 -12.01
CA TYR A 462 12.32 -14.27 -11.13
C TYR A 462 13.76 -14.15 -11.61
N GLY A 463 14.23 -15.10 -12.41
CA GLY A 463 15.64 -15.19 -12.82
C GLY A 463 16.59 -15.46 -11.64
N SER A 464 16.08 -16.01 -10.53
CA SER A 464 16.82 -16.31 -9.29
C SER A 464 16.29 -17.57 -8.66
N ARG A 465 17.11 -18.24 -7.85
CA ARG A 465 16.70 -19.41 -7.04
C ARG A 465 16.36 -19.05 -5.58
N GLN A 466 16.71 -17.85 -5.15
CA GLN A 466 16.35 -17.32 -3.85
C GLN A 466 15.66 -15.98 -4.04
N ILE A 467 14.52 -15.81 -3.38
CA ILE A 467 13.73 -14.59 -3.39
C ILE A 467 13.39 -14.21 -1.95
N GLU A 468 13.05 -12.95 -1.77
CA GLU A 468 12.57 -12.42 -0.50
C GLU A 468 11.27 -11.66 -0.74
N GLU A 469 10.18 -12.07 -0.06
CA GLU A 469 8.84 -11.53 -0.29
C GLU A 469 8.11 -11.22 1.01
N ARG A 470 7.15 -10.28 0.97
CA ARG A 470 6.37 -9.84 2.13
C ARG A 470 5.18 -10.75 2.38
N HIS A 471 5.00 -11.15 3.63
CA HIS A 471 3.93 -12.02 4.10
C HIS A 471 2.97 -11.27 5.03
N ARG A 472 1.69 -11.70 5.01
CA ARG A 472 0.65 -11.27 5.94
C ARG A 472 -0.42 -12.37 6.05
N HIS A 473 -0.16 -13.41 6.83
CA HIS A 473 -1.09 -14.53 6.96
C HIS A 473 -0.89 -15.35 8.24
N ARG A 474 -1.91 -16.15 8.61
CA ARG A 474 -1.95 -17.05 9.78
C ARG A 474 -2.03 -18.51 9.39
N TYR A 475 -2.47 -18.80 8.18
CA TYR A 475 -2.72 -20.15 7.70
C TYR A 475 -1.75 -20.48 6.59
N GLU A 476 -1.37 -21.76 6.53
CA GLU A 476 -0.40 -22.31 5.59
C GLU A 476 -0.91 -23.60 4.96
N VAL A 477 -0.45 -23.90 3.76
CA VAL A 477 -0.68 -25.19 3.13
C VAL A 477 0.09 -26.29 3.89
N ASP A 478 -0.56 -27.42 4.18
CA ASP A 478 0.06 -28.53 4.90
C ASP A 478 0.95 -29.34 3.98
N ILE A 479 2.26 -29.30 4.26
CA ILE A 479 3.31 -29.98 3.48
C ILE A 479 3.08 -31.50 3.34
N LYS A 480 2.30 -32.10 4.23
CA LYS A 480 2.00 -33.57 4.16
C LYS A 480 1.26 -33.97 2.89
N TYR A 481 0.55 -33.03 2.22
CA TYR A 481 -0.14 -33.30 0.96
C TYR A 481 0.73 -33.10 -0.27
N ARG A 482 1.98 -32.70 -0.12
CA ARG A 482 2.88 -32.35 -1.22
C ARG A 482 2.98 -33.45 -2.26
N GLU A 483 3.34 -34.67 -1.84
CA GLU A 483 3.53 -35.82 -2.75
C GLU A 483 2.25 -36.10 -3.56
N GLN A 484 1.10 -36.18 -2.87
CA GLN A 484 -0.20 -36.41 -3.49
C GLN A 484 -0.61 -35.35 -4.50
N LEU A 485 -0.29 -34.07 -4.24
CA LEU A 485 -0.60 -32.95 -5.12
C LEU A 485 0.38 -32.86 -6.29
N GLU A 486 1.67 -33.13 -6.06
CA GLU A 486 2.69 -33.16 -7.12
C GLU A 486 2.43 -34.32 -8.10
N ASP A 487 1.98 -35.50 -7.65
CA ASP A 487 1.56 -36.60 -8.49
C ASP A 487 0.39 -36.25 -9.43
N CYS A 488 -0.42 -35.29 -9.03
CA CYS A 488 -1.53 -34.75 -9.84
C CYS A 488 -1.13 -33.59 -10.75
N GLY A 489 0.12 -33.12 -10.70
CA GLY A 489 0.66 -32.04 -11.53
C GLY A 489 0.70 -30.67 -10.88
N LEU A 490 0.25 -30.50 -9.62
CA LEU A 490 0.42 -29.26 -8.86
C LEU A 490 1.79 -29.28 -8.14
N ARG A 491 2.77 -28.62 -8.72
CA ARG A 491 4.15 -28.58 -8.23
C ARG A 491 4.33 -27.55 -7.12
N PHE A 492 5.05 -27.93 -6.06
CA PHE A 492 5.52 -27.00 -5.02
C PHE A 492 6.84 -26.39 -5.47
N SER A 493 6.76 -25.26 -6.18
CA SER A 493 7.90 -24.65 -6.86
C SER A 493 8.66 -23.64 -6.01
N GLY A 494 8.14 -23.24 -4.85
CA GLY A 494 8.82 -22.41 -3.87
C GLY A 494 8.56 -22.90 -2.46
N MET A 495 9.63 -22.93 -1.63
CA MET A 495 9.59 -23.39 -0.25
C MET A 495 10.36 -22.44 0.66
N SER A 496 9.99 -22.36 1.94
CA SER A 496 10.84 -21.72 2.95
C SER A 496 12.24 -22.36 2.96
N PRO A 497 13.30 -21.65 3.39
CA PRO A 497 14.67 -22.17 3.35
C PRO A 497 14.87 -23.49 4.13
N ASP A 498 14.05 -23.75 5.16
CA ASP A 498 14.06 -25.01 5.93
C ASP A 498 13.21 -26.12 5.27
N GLY A 499 12.57 -25.84 4.13
CA GLY A 499 11.77 -26.77 3.34
C GLY A 499 10.43 -27.18 3.97
N ARG A 500 9.95 -26.45 4.99
CA ARG A 500 8.74 -26.81 5.74
C ARG A 500 7.48 -26.11 5.27
N LEU A 501 7.59 -24.88 4.82
CA LEU A 501 6.45 -24.05 4.45
C LEU A 501 6.38 -23.91 2.93
N PRO A 502 5.27 -24.31 2.30
CA PRO A 502 5.02 -24.08 0.89
C PRO A 502 4.78 -22.60 0.62
N GLU A 503 5.61 -21.99 -0.21
CA GLU A 503 5.53 -20.58 -0.56
C GLU A 503 4.90 -20.34 -1.94
N ILE A 504 5.10 -21.28 -2.87
CA ILE A 504 4.62 -21.17 -4.25
C ILE A 504 4.18 -22.53 -4.78
N VAL A 505 3.05 -22.54 -5.47
CA VAL A 505 2.56 -23.69 -6.26
C VAL A 505 2.36 -23.28 -7.71
N GLU A 506 2.59 -24.22 -8.65
CA GLU A 506 2.33 -24.05 -10.08
C GLU A 506 1.79 -25.31 -10.73
N TRP A 507 0.88 -25.18 -11.69
CA TRP A 507 0.47 -26.31 -12.54
C TRP A 507 1.48 -26.50 -13.68
N THR A 508 2.07 -27.70 -13.76
CA THR A 508 3.16 -27.98 -14.71
C THR A 508 2.73 -28.01 -16.18
N ASP A 509 1.50 -28.47 -16.44
CA ASP A 509 0.92 -28.56 -17.79
C ASP A 509 0.03 -27.36 -18.17
N HIS A 510 0.07 -26.28 -17.37
CA HIS A 510 -0.71 -25.07 -17.63
C HIS A 510 0.14 -23.95 -18.25
N PRO A 511 -0.38 -23.19 -19.22
CA PRO A 511 0.37 -22.08 -19.83
C PRO A 511 0.92 -21.10 -18.79
N TRP A 512 0.09 -20.70 -17.82
CA TRP A 512 0.49 -19.85 -16.71
C TRP A 512 -0.48 -20.00 -15.53
N PHE A 513 -0.11 -20.71 -14.51
CA PHE A 513 -0.91 -20.87 -13.29
C PHE A 513 0.04 -20.91 -12.10
N ILE A 514 0.05 -19.84 -11.32
CA ILE A 514 0.91 -19.68 -10.15
C ILE A 514 0.08 -19.20 -8.96
N GLY A 515 0.27 -19.87 -7.83
CA GLY A 515 -0.22 -19.43 -6.53
C GLY A 515 0.94 -19.11 -5.60
N VAL A 516 0.88 -18.00 -4.88
CA VAL A 516 1.93 -17.55 -3.94
C VAL A 516 1.34 -17.25 -2.57
N GLN A 517 2.02 -17.65 -1.49
CA GLN A 517 1.57 -17.43 -0.11
C GLN A 517 1.84 -15.99 0.36
N PHE A 518 2.84 -15.35 -0.20
CA PHE A 518 3.23 -13.97 0.06
C PHE A 518 2.42 -12.96 -0.78
N HIS A 519 2.70 -11.67 -0.59
CA HIS A 519 2.02 -10.54 -1.22
C HIS A 519 2.96 -9.78 -2.18
N PRO A 520 3.13 -10.25 -3.43
CA PRO A 520 4.05 -9.63 -4.40
C PRO A 520 3.62 -8.21 -4.81
N GLU A 521 2.34 -7.88 -4.67
CA GLU A 521 1.80 -6.55 -4.95
C GLU A 521 2.43 -5.46 -4.10
N LEU A 522 2.85 -5.79 -2.87
CA LEU A 522 3.43 -4.84 -1.93
C LEU A 522 4.84 -4.37 -2.32
N LYS A 523 5.55 -5.14 -3.17
CA LYS A 523 6.92 -4.81 -3.64
C LYS A 523 6.96 -4.23 -5.05
N SER A 524 5.83 -4.18 -5.77
CA SER A 524 5.79 -3.69 -7.14
C SER A 524 5.92 -2.16 -7.22
N LYS A 525 6.74 -1.66 -8.15
CA LYS A 525 7.01 -0.23 -8.37
C LYS A 525 6.97 0.11 -9.86
N PRO A 526 6.65 1.34 -10.27
CA PRO A 526 6.57 1.71 -11.69
C PRO A 526 7.91 1.54 -12.42
N PHE A 527 9.04 1.78 -11.73
CA PHE A 527 10.39 1.63 -12.29
C PHE A 527 10.97 0.22 -12.15
N ALA A 528 10.36 -0.61 -11.30
CA ALA A 528 10.72 -2.00 -11.05
C ALA A 528 9.45 -2.83 -10.86
N PRO A 529 8.67 -3.07 -11.93
CA PRO A 529 7.48 -3.90 -11.88
C PRO A 529 7.83 -5.28 -11.33
N HIS A 530 7.03 -5.76 -10.37
CA HIS A 530 7.28 -7.06 -9.78
C HIS A 530 7.28 -8.19 -10.83
N PRO A 531 8.24 -9.11 -10.83
CA PRO A 531 8.39 -10.14 -11.87
C PRO A 531 7.12 -10.93 -12.16
N LEU A 532 6.39 -11.35 -11.11
CA LEU A 532 5.13 -12.09 -11.26
C LEU A 532 4.06 -11.27 -11.99
N PHE A 533 3.85 -10.01 -11.63
CA PHE A 533 2.87 -9.17 -12.30
C PHE A 533 3.25 -8.84 -13.74
N LYS A 534 4.53 -8.58 -13.98
CA LYS A 534 5.05 -8.38 -15.33
C LYS A 534 4.78 -9.59 -16.21
N ASP A 535 5.09 -10.79 -15.74
CA ASP A 535 4.96 -12.03 -16.52
C ASP A 535 3.49 -12.48 -16.62
N PHE A 536 2.67 -12.29 -15.57
CA PHE A 536 1.23 -12.54 -15.59
C PHE A 536 0.52 -11.70 -16.66
N VAL A 537 0.81 -10.40 -16.74
CA VAL A 537 0.26 -9.52 -17.78
C VAL A 537 0.79 -9.90 -19.18
N ARG A 538 2.03 -10.36 -19.30
CA ARG A 538 2.56 -10.92 -20.55
C ARG A 538 1.75 -12.14 -20.99
N ALA A 539 1.48 -13.08 -20.09
CA ALA A 539 0.65 -14.26 -20.37
C ALA A 539 -0.78 -13.88 -20.77
N ALA A 540 -1.39 -12.87 -20.09
CA ALA A 540 -2.69 -12.32 -20.47
C ALA A 540 -2.67 -11.73 -21.89
N LYS A 541 -1.60 -11.01 -22.27
CA LYS A 541 -1.43 -10.44 -23.62
C LYS A 541 -1.31 -11.54 -24.68
N GLU A 542 -0.62 -12.63 -24.38
CA GLU A 542 -0.51 -13.79 -25.29
C GLU A 542 -1.86 -14.48 -25.49
N THR A 543 -2.63 -14.69 -24.42
CA THR A 543 -3.98 -15.25 -24.48
C THR A 543 -4.91 -14.36 -25.32
N SER A 544 -4.81 -13.03 -25.20
CA SER A 544 -5.65 -12.10 -25.99
C SER A 544 -5.39 -12.15 -27.50
N ARG A 545 -4.21 -12.63 -27.94
CA ARG A 545 -3.86 -12.78 -29.34
C ARG A 545 -4.31 -14.12 -29.95
N LEU A 546 -4.71 -15.06 -29.10
CA LEU A 546 -5.18 -16.38 -29.52
C LEU A 546 -6.70 -16.44 -29.70
N VAL A 547 -7.40 -15.37 -29.31
CA VAL A 547 -8.84 -15.15 -29.49
C VAL A 547 -9.06 -14.17 -30.64
#